data_33a79118862aabd510df79fc55026176
#
_entry.id   33a79118862aabd510df79fc55026176
#
_cell.length_a   1.000
_cell.length_b   1.000
_cell.length_c   1.000
_cell.angle_alpha   90.00
_cell.angle_beta   90.00
_cell.angle_gamma   90.00
#
_symmetry.space_group_name_H-M   'P 1'
#
loop_
_entity.id
_entity.type
_entity.pdbx_description
1 polymer ?
#
loop_
_entity_poly.entity_id
_entity_poly.type
_entity_poly.pdbx_seq_one_letter_code
_entity_poly.pdbx_strand_id
1 'polypeptide(L)'
;MSINKKLNFGGNMNNFADQKIAAAMQMAGKILPAEVVSQSGKMVTVTFLLRDIPYTLPQLTIPLFGPQYIRYPMQKGDKGIVIPADTYLGGASGLGGGTADLTPPANLSALVFLPISNTEWENVDGQVLTLYGPEGVTIRDA
;
A
#
# COMPACT_ATOMS: atom_id res chain seq x y z
N MET A 1 29.81 36.85 -3.64
CA MET A 1 29.15 36.08 -2.60
C MET A 1 28.73 34.70 -3.01
N SER A 2 29.71 33.93 -3.49
CA SER A 2 29.50 32.53 -3.89
C SER A 2 29.11 31.62 -2.74
N ILE A 3 29.48 31.94 -1.50
CA ILE A 3 29.16 31.15 -0.31
C ILE A 3 27.65 31.18 -0.02
N ASN A 4 26.99 32.32 -0.18
CA ASN A 4 25.54 32.39 0.05
C ASN A 4 24.72 31.59 -0.98
N LYS A 5 25.19 31.54 -2.23
CA LYS A 5 24.54 30.73 -3.25
C LYS A 5 24.67 29.24 -2.95
N LYS A 6 25.82 28.79 -2.45
CA LYS A 6 26.01 27.40 -2.04
C LYS A 6 25.15 27.04 -0.85
N LEU A 7 25.03 27.91 0.12
CA LEU A 7 24.17 27.70 1.29
C LEU A 7 22.71 27.63 0.89
N ASN A 8 22.25 28.49 -0.02
CA ASN A 8 20.88 28.45 -0.51
C ASN A 8 20.56 27.18 -1.29
N PHE A 9 21.50 26.70 -2.10
CA PHE A 9 21.32 25.45 -2.82
C PHE A 9 21.25 24.25 -1.86
N GLY A 10 22.14 24.18 -0.87
CA GLY A 10 22.12 23.16 0.19
C GLY A 10 20.84 23.25 1.01
N GLY A 11 20.34 24.45 1.33
CA GLY A 11 19.08 24.66 2.02
C GLY A 11 17.87 24.13 1.24
N ASN A 12 17.83 24.35 -0.07
CA ASN A 12 16.75 23.83 -0.91
C ASN A 12 16.74 22.29 -0.98
N MET A 13 17.92 21.68 -1.07
CA MET A 13 18.02 20.20 -1.04
C MET A 13 17.63 19.63 0.32
N ASN A 14 18.03 20.28 1.41
CA ASN A 14 17.62 19.89 2.75
C ASN A 14 16.12 20.02 2.94
N ASN A 15 15.50 21.09 2.46
CA ASN A 15 14.06 21.27 2.51
C ASN A 15 13.32 20.17 1.73
N PHE A 16 13.83 19.76 0.57
CA PHE A 16 13.25 18.67 -0.20
C PHE A 16 13.34 17.33 0.54
N ALA A 17 14.48 17.04 1.15
CA ALA A 17 14.67 15.85 1.97
C ALA A 17 13.77 15.87 3.21
N ASP A 18 13.68 17.01 3.90
CA ASP A 18 12.81 17.20 5.05
C ASP A 18 11.34 17.03 4.71
N GLN A 19 10.90 17.51 3.55
CA GLN A 19 9.54 17.31 3.07
C GLN A 19 9.24 15.82 2.83
N LYS A 20 10.16 15.06 2.25
CA LYS A 20 10.00 13.62 2.06
C LYS A 20 9.96 12.87 3.39
N ILE A 21 10.80 13.25 4.33
CA ILE A 21 10.80 12.67 5.67
C ILE A 21 9.50 12.98 6.39
N ALA A 22 9.03 14.22 6.33
CA ALA A 22 7.76 14.62 6.92
C ALA A 22 6.58 13.85 6.29
N ALA A 23 6.58 13.66 4.98
CA ALA A 23 5.59 12.85 4.30
C ALA A 23 5.59 11.41 4.81
N ALA A 24 6.76 10.79 4.91
CA ALA A 24 6.91 9.44 5.44
C ALA A 24 6.42 9.35 6.90
N MET A 25 6.75 10.33 7.73
CA MET A 25 6.31 10.38 9.12
C MET A 25 4.80 10.59 9.25
N GLN A 26 4.20 11.42 8.40
CA GLN A 26 2.75 11.60 8.38
C GLN A 26 2.01 10.33 7.99
N MET A 27 2.61 9.50 7.15
CA MET A 27 2.04 8.22 6.73
C MET A 27 2.33 7.10 7.72
N ALA A 28 3.36 7.24 8.53
CA ALA A 28 3.76 6.22 9.50
C ALA A 28 2.65 5.98 10.53
N GLY A 29 2.27 4.73 10.71
CA GLY A 29 1.22 4.35 11.65
C GLY A 29 -0.20 4.75 11.24
N LYS A 30 -0.40 5.27 10.03
CA LYS A 30 -1.73 5.64 9.53
C LYS A 30 -2.20 4.67 8.47
N ILE A 31 -3.46 4.33 8.55
CA ILE A 31 -4.15 3.58 7.50
C ILE A 31 -4.68 4.59 6.49
N LEU A 32 -4.27 4.47 5.24
CA LEU A 32 -4.59 5.44 4.19
C LEU A 32 -5.35 4.79 3.04
N PRO A 33 -6.30 5.48 2.43
CA PRO A 33 -7.01 4.97 1.27
C PRO A 33 -6.11 4.91 0.04
N ALA A 34 -6.31 3.89 -0.76
CA ALA A 34 -5.54 3.67 -1.96
C ALA A 34 -6.36 2.98 -3.05
N GLU A 35 -5.88 3.09 -4.27
CA GLU A 35 -6.49 2.51 -5.47
C GLU A 35 -5.47 1.66 -6.21
N VAL A 36 -5.91 0.52 -6.72
CA VAL A 36 -5.05 -0.40 -7.47
C VAL A 36 -4.74 0.16 -8.86
N VAL A 37 -3.48 0.13 -9.22
CA VAL A 37 -2.99 0.45 -10.56
C VAL A 37 -2.75 -0.83 -11.36
N SER A 38 -2.13 -1.83 -10.74
CA SER A 38 -1.83 -3.12 -11.36
C SER A 38 -1.58 -4.19 -10.30
N GLN A 39 -1.63 -5.45 -10.73
CA GLN A 39 -1.31 -6.61 -9.90
C GLN A 39 -0.34 -7.52 -10.61
N SER A 40 0.62 -8.05 -9.88
CA SER A 40 1.53 -9.11 -10.33
C SER A 40 1.65 -10.16 -9.21
N GLY A 41 1.01 -11.30 -9.40
CA GLY A 41 1.01 -12.36 -8.38
C GLY A 41 0.40 -11.90 -7.07
N LYS A 42 1.20 -11.95 -6.00
CA LYS A 42 0.80 -11.52 -4.65
C LYS A 42 0.98 -10.02 -4.40
N MET A 43 1.57 -9.31 -5.35
CA MET A 43 1.89 -7.90 -5.21
C MET A 43 0.90 -7.04 -5.98
N VAL A 44 0.51 -5.95 -5.37
CA VAL A 44 -0.28 -4.92 -6.03
C VAL A 44 0.47 -3.60 -6.03
N THR A 45 0.37 -2.89 -7.13
CA THR A 45 0.85 -1.51 -7.22
C THR A 45 -0.35 -0.61 -6.98
N VAL A 46 -0.22 0.28 -6.01
CA VAL A 46 -1.29 1.15 -5.57
C VAL A 46 -0.86 2.61 -5.61
N THR A 47 -1.83 3.49 -5.78
CA THR A 47 -1.67 4.93 -5.62
C THR A 47 -2.56 5.42 -4.49
N PHE A 48 -2.08 6.38 -3.69
CA PHE A 48 -2.84 6.91 -2.57
C PHE A 48 -3.94 7.85 -3.05
N LEU A 49 -5.10 7.75 -2.42
CA LEU A 49 -6.25 8.61 -2.67
C LEU A 49 -6.31 9.73 -1.63
N LEU A 50 -5.33 10.63 -1.69
CA LEU A 50 -5.20 11.75 -0.76
C LEU A 50 -5.34 13.07 -1.51
N ARG A 51 -6.02 14.04 -0.89
CA ARG A 51 -6.17 15.40 -1.39
C ARG A 51 -5.34 16.39 -0.59
N ASP A 52 -5.04 17.51 -1.20
CA ASP A 52 -4.46 18.70 -0.53
C ASP A 52 -3.16 18.40 0.21
N ILE A 53 -2.40 17.47 -0.30
CA ILE A 53 -1.05 17.23 0.19
C ILE A 53 -0.06 18.05 -0.65
N PRO A 54 0.92 18.70 0.01
CA PRO A 54 1.86 19.59 -0.68
C PRO A 54 2.94 18.86 -1.49
N TYR A 55 2.85 17.55 -1.61
CA TYR A 55 3.83 16.70 -2.29
C TYR A 55 3.13 15.55 -3.01
N THR A 56 3.78 15.03 -4.05
CA THR A 56 3.32 13.86 -4.78
C THR A 56 3.80 12.60 -4.09
N LEU A 57 2.89 11.74 -3.70
CA LEU A 57 3.22 10.43 -3.15
C LEU A 57 3.53 9.45 -4.29
N PRO A 58 4.58 8.64 -4.15
CA PRO A 58 4.90 7.64 -5.15
C PRO A 58 3.88 6.50 -5.15
N GLN A 59 3.77 5.81 -6.28
CA GLN A 59 3.09 4.52 -6.33
C GLN A 59 3.93 3.49 -5.57
N LEU A 60 3.26 2.60 -4.85
CA LEU A 60 3.90 1.56 -4.07
C LEU A 60 3.48 0.18 -4.56
N THR A 61 4.44 -0.72 -4.61
CA THR A 61 4.18 -2.15 -4.87
C THR A 61 4.30 -2.90 -3.55
N ILE A 62 3.18 -3.40 -3.07
CA ILE A 62 3.05 -3.98 -1.72
C ILE A 62 2.26 -5.29 -1.76
N PRO A 63 2.42 -6.15 -0.75
CA PRO A 63 1.65 -7.39 -0.66
C PRO A 63 0.16 -7.16 -0.58
N LEU A 64 -0.60 -8.05 -1.21
CA LEU A 64 -2.05 -8.10 -1.08
C LEU A 64 -2.42 -8.89 0.18
N PHE A 65 -3.23 -8.30 1.04
CA PHE A 65 -3.79 -8.97 2.21
C PHE A 65 -4.91 -9.93 1.78
N GLY A 66 -4.94 -11.10 2.41
CA GLY A 66 -6.03 -12.05 2.20
C GLY A 66 -5.75 -13.39 2.85
N PRO A 67 -6.77 -14.26 2.98
CA PRO A 67 -6.58 -15.62 3.44
C PRO A 67 -5.60 -16.38 2.54
N GLN A 68 -4.83 -17.27 3.14
CA GLN A 68 -3.76 -17.99 2.45
C GLN A 68 -4.24 -18.76 1.22
N TYR A 69 -5.42 -19.35 1.29
CA TYR A 69 -5.94 -20.24 0.24
C TYR A 69 -6.92 -19.56 -0.71
N ILE A 70 -7.20 -18.31 -0.52
CA ILE A 70 -8.06 -17.53 -1.41
C ILE A 70 -7.19 -16.55 -2.20
N ARG A 71 -7.33 -16.56 -3.52
CA ARG A 71 -6.60 -15.67 -4.41
C ARG A 71 -7.57 -14.68 -5.05
N TYR A 72 -7.28 -13.40 -4.87
CA TYR A 72 -8.11 -12.34 -5.41
C TYR A 72 -7.50 -11.78 -6.70
N PRO A 73 -8.26 -11.69 -7.80
CA PRO A 73 -7.86 -10.86 -8.92
C PRO A 73 -8.15 -9.39 -8.57
N MET A 74 -7.11 -8.56 -8.66
CA MET A 74 -7.27 -7.11 -8.50
C MET A 74 -7.29 -6.46 -9.85
N GLN A 75 -8.25 -5.59 -10.06
CA GLN A 75 -8.39 -4.80 -11.28
C GLN A 75 -7.99 -3.36 -11.03
N LYS A 76 -7.54 -2.69 -12.09
CA LYS A 76 -7.29 -1.25 -12.03
C LYS A 76 -8.56 -0.52 -11.58
N GLY A 77 -8.42 0.32 -10.57
CA GLY A 77 -9.54 1.06 -10.00
C GLY A 77 -10.13 0.45 -8.75
N ASP A 78 -9.77 -0.78 -8.38
CA ASP A 78 -10.19 -1.38 -7.13
C ASP A 78 -9.65 -0.57 -5.95
N LYS A 79 -10.48 -0.33 -4.96
CA LYS A 79 -10.18 0.54 -3.84
C LYS A 79 -10.02 -0.24 -2.55
N GLY A 80 -9.16 0.25 -1.72
CA GLY A 80 -8.92 -0.32 -0.41
C GLY A 80 -8.08 0.59 0.46
N ILE A 81 -7.42 -0.01 1.42
CA ILE A 81 -6.58 0.71 2.38
C ILE A 81 -5.19 0.10 2.41
N VAL A 82 -4.21 0.95 2.65
CA VAL A 82 -2.83 0.55 2.93
C VAL A 82 -2.64 0.53 4.44
N ILE A 83 -2.26 -0.62 4.97
CA ILE A 83 -2.08 -0.82 6.41
C ILE A 83 -0.58 -0.92 6.68
N PRO A 84 0.00 0.01 7.46
CA PRO A 84 1.36 -0.13 7.93
C PRO A 84 1.43 -1.14 9.07
N ALA A 85 2.44 -2.01 9.03
CA ALA A 85 2.74 -2.89 10.15
C ALA A 85 3.69 -2.19 11.13
N ASP A 86 3.57 -2.51 12.39
CA ASP A 86 4.43 -1.92 13.43
C ASP A 86 5.86 -2.44 13.37
N THR A 87 6.04 -3.63 12.81
CA THR A 87 7.35 -4.26 12.65
C THR A 87 7.50 -4.86 11.26
N TYR A 88 8.72 -5.25 10.90
CA TYR A 88 8.99 -6.00 9.69
C TYR A 88 8.21 -7.32 9.68
N LEU A 89 7.46 -7.56 8.61
CA LEU A 89 6.55 -8.71 8.52
C LEU A 89 7.27 -10.05 8.33
N GLY A 90 8.52 -10.04 7.89
CA GLY A 90 9.30 -11.26 7.69
C GLY A 90 8.59 -12.25 6.77
N GLY A 91 8.57 -13.51 7.19
CA GLY A 91 7.89 -14.57 6.47
C GLY A 91 6.37 -14.45 6.44
N ALA A 92 5.77 -13.67 7.32
CA ALA A 92 4.31 -13.46 7.36
C ALA A 92 3.77 -12.76 6.10
N SER A 93 4.59 -11.96 5.44
CA SER A 93 4.21 -11.32 4.17
C SER A 93 4.13 -12.30 2.99
N GLY A 94 4.73 -13.47 3.12
CA GLY A 94 4.88 -14.42 2.02
C GLY A 94 5.93 -14.03 0.98
N LEU A 95 6.69 -12.97 1.19
CA LEU A 95 7.64 -12.41 0.23
C LEU A 95 9.10 -12.52 0.66
N GLY A 96 9.35 -13.03 1.82
CA GLY A 96 10.69 -13.20 2.36
C GLY A 96 10.67 -14.14 3.53
N GLY A 97 11.82 -14.32 4.16
CA GLY A 97 11.97 -15.13 5.35
C GLY A 97 12.37 -14.30 6.57
N GLY A 98 12.52 -14.97 7.67
CA GLY A 98 12.97 -14.37 8.92
C GLY A 98 11.85 -14.06 9.88
N THR A 99 12.26 -13.61 11.05
CA THR A 99 11.38 -13.25 12.16
C THR A 99 11.34 -11.74 12.33
N ALA A 100 10.23 -11.25 12.89
CA ALA A 100 10.10 -9.83 13.20
C ALA A 100 10.97 -9.46 14.40
N ASP A 101 11.54 -8.26 14.33
CA ASP A 101 12.18 -7.61 15.45
C ASP A 101 11.22 -6.54 15.99
N LEU A 102 11.18 -6.40 17.32
CA LEU A 102 10.36 -5.38 17.96
C LEU A 102 10.90 -3.95 17.81
N THR A 103 12.09 -3.80 17.27
CA THR A 103 12.57 -2.47 16.92
C THR A 103 11.66 -1.87 15.86
N PRO A 104 10.92 -0.81 16.14
CA PRO A 104 9.99 -0.25 15.17
C PRO A 104 10.76 0.23 13.95
N PRO A 105 10.43 -0.27 12.77
CA PRO A 105 10.94 0.33 11.57
C PRO A 105 10.33 1.73 11.46
N ALA A 106 11.12 2.73 11.38
CA ALA A 106 10.65 4.08 11.05
C ALA A 106 10.21 4.09 9.59
N ASN A 107 9.24 3.22 9.17
CA ASN A 107 9.19 3.07 7.75
C ASN A 107 7.90 2.57 7.15
N LEU A 108 7.81 2.96 5.92
CA LEU A 108 6.90 2.55 4.88
C LEU A 108 7.27 1.17 4.30
N SER A 109 8.16 0.40 4.92
CA SER A 109 8.65 -0.86 4.34
C SER A 109 7.80 -2.08 4.70
N ALA A 110 6.92 -1.94 5.67
CA ALA A 110 6.03 -3.02 6.10
C ALA A 110 4.57 -2.63 5.85
N LEU A 111 4.20 -2.49 4.58
CA LEU A 111 2.87 -2.11 4.17
C LEU A 111 2.14 -3.30 3.54
N VAL A 112 0.84 -3.35 3.75
CA VAL A 112 -0.04 -4.36 3.17
C VAL A 112 -1.29 -3.65 2.63
N PHE A 113 -1.77 -4.08 1.47
CA PHE A 113 -3.00 -3.56 0.88
C PHE A 113 -4.19 -4.47 1.21
N LEU A 114 -5.22 -3.90 1.79
CA LEU A 114 -6.49 -4.57 2.05
C LEU A 114 -7.55 -4.04 1.08
N PRO A 115 -8.03 -4.86 0.12
CA PRO A 115 -9.09 -4.45 -0.78
C PRO A 115 -10.42 -4.34 -0.04
N ILE A 116 -11.21 -3.32 -0.38
CA ILE A 116 -12.51 -3.09 0.25
C ILE A 116 -13.63 -3.08 -0.77
N SER A 117 -13.48 -2.30 -1.85
CA SER A 117 -14.61 -2.10 -2.77
C SER A 117 -14.18 -1.90 -4.21
N ASN A 118 -15.14 -2.16 -5.07
CA ASN A 118 -15.09 -1.81 -6.48
C ASN A 118 -16.38 -1.08 -6.82
N THR A 119 -16.30 -0.06 -7.62
CA THR A 119 -17.48 0.74 -8.00
C THR A 119 -18.47 0.01 -8.90
N GLU A 120 -18.02 -1.07 -9.54
CA GLU A 120 -18.83 -1.85 -10.47
C GLU A 120 -19.49 -3.07 -9.83
N TRP A 121 -19.33 -3.25 -8.52
CA TRP A 121 -19.98 -4.35 -7.83
C TRP A 121 -21.50 -4.13 -7.75
N GLU A 122 -22.23 -5.14 -8.14
CA GLU A 122 -23.68 -5.17 -7.97
C GLU A 122 -24.06 -5.34 -6.50
N ASN A 123 -25.31 -5.04 -6.18
CA ASN A 123 -25.83 -5.22 -4.84
C ASN A 123 -25.76 -6.71 -4.44
N VAL A 124 -25.25 -6.94 -3.24
CA VAL A 124 -25.16 -8.28 -2.68
C VAL A 124 -26.54 -8.71 -2.18
N ASP A 125 -26.94 -9.95 -2.45
CA ASP A 125 -28.10 -10.54 -1.83
C ASP A 125 -27.85 -10.65 -0.31
N GLY A 126 -28.75 -10.11 0.51
CA GLY A 126 -28.61 -10.06 1.96
C GLY A 126 -28.70 -11.41 2.66
N GLN A 127 -29.03 -12.49 1.96
CA GLN A 127 -29.23 -13.82 2.52
C GLN A 127 -28.30 -14.90 1.96
N VAL A 128 -27.51 -14.58 0.97
CA VAL A 128 -26.66 -15.53 0.25
C VAL A 128 -25.20 -15.08 0.30
N LEU A 129 -24.31 -16.01 0.57
CA LEU A 129 -22.88 -15.78 0.39
C LEU A 129 -22.58 -15.75 -1.11
N THR A 130 -22.15 -14.61 -1.61
CA THR A 130 -21.79 -14.45 -3.01
C THR A 130 -20.27 -14.38 -3.15
N LEU A 131 -19.70 -15.26 -3.97
CA LEU A 131 -18.32 -15.20 -4.40
C LEU A 131 -18.31 -14.69 -5.84
N TYR A 132 -17.70 -13.55 -6.06
CA TYR A 132 -17.66 -12.91 -7.37
C TYR A 132 -16.21 -12.78 -7.87
N GLY A 133 -15.98 -13.30 -9.07
CA GLY A 133 -14.75 -13.07 -9.81
C GLY A 133 -15.10 -12.46 -11.17
N PRO A 134 -14.34 -11.48 -11.66
CA PRO A 134 -14.64 -10.81 -12.94
C PRO A 134 -14.82 -11.76 -14.12
N GLU A 135 -14.13 -12.89 -14.12
CA GLU A 135 -14.22 -13.93 -15.14
C GLU A 135 -14.68 -15.29 -14.58
N GLY A 136 -15.23 -15.29 -13.38
CA GLY A 136 -15.71 -16.50 -12.73
C GLY A 136 -14.95 -16.89 -11.47
N VAL A 137 -15.32 -18.03 -10.91
CA VAL A 137 -14.75 -18.56 -9.68
C VAL A 137 -14.24 -19.98 -9.95
N THR A 138 -13.00 -20.24 -9.57
CA THR A 138 -12.41 -21.58 -9.62
C THR A 138 -12.28 -22.11 -8.20
N ILE A 139 -12.89 -23.26 -7.95
CA ILE A 139 -12.73 -24.00 -6.70
C ILE A 139 -11.92 -25.25 -7.01
N ARG A 140 -10.79 -25.39 -6.32
CA ARG A 140 -9.90 -26.54 -6.51
C ARG A 140 -9.81 -27.35 -5.24
N ASP A 141 -9.91 -28.63 -5.40
CA ASP A 141 -9.50 -29.61 -4.39
C ASP A 141 -7.98 -29.83 -4.53
N ALA A 142 -7.33 -30.04 -3.44
CA ALA A 142 -5.87 -30.17 -3.42
C ALA A 142 -5.39 -31.44 -4.13
#